data_d9fecf282e969d8e7e60e621c2755a44
#
_entry.id   d9fecf282e969d8e7e60e621c2755a44
#
_cell.length_a   1.000
_cell.length_b   1.000
_cell.length_c   1.000
_cell.angle_alpha   90.00
_cell.angle_beta   90.00
_cell.angle_gamma   90.00
#
_symmetry.space_group_name_H-M   'P 1'
#
loop_
_entity.id
_entity.type
_entity.pdbx_description
1 polymer ?
#
loop_
_entity_poly.entity_id
_entity_poly.type
_entity_poly.pdbx_seq_one_letter_code
_entity_poly.pdbx_strand_id
1 'polypeptide(L)'
;MALPGRAARQRRRVCLPGDLDLVADENTVLIQRTLRSGQTVHYRGHVVVLGDVNPGAEIAASGNVVVVGALRGMVHAGMEGDANSFVLALALQPTQLRIADHITRPPDGEVAPEGPEIARIKDGVVTIEAFWPGGAGK
;
A
#
# COMPACT_ATOMS: atom_id res chain seq x y z
N MET A 1 5.34 16.49 22.57
CA MET A 1 5.66 16.52 22.39
C MET A 1 5.96 16.26 22.51
N ALA A 2 5.77 16.31 22.73
CA ALA A 2 6.26 16.10 22.53
C ALA A 2 6.56 15.81 22.73
N LEU A 3 6.64 15.57 22.78
CA LEU A 3 7.09 15.27 22.75
C LEU A 3 7.65 15.04 23.29
N PRO A 4 7.70 15.02 23.60
CA PRO A 4 8.31 14.88 23.90
C PRO A 4 8.78 14.54 23.98
N GLY A 5 9.02 14.38 23.91
CA GLY A 5 9.54 14.16 23.57
C GLY A 5 9.86 13.79 23.53
N ARG A 6 9.86 13.65 23.36
CA ARG A 6 10.09 13.32 23.00
C ARG A 6 10.56 12.61 23.28
N ALA A 7 10.63 12.29 23.41
CA ALA A 7 11.06 11.75 23.42
C ALA A 7 11.17 10.88 23.63
N ALA A 8 11.04 10.53 23.54
CA ALA A 8 11.12 9.89 23.41
C ALA A 8 10.88 9.19 23.20
N ARG A 9 10.74 9.03 22.76
CA ARG A 9 10.47 8.56 22.18
C ARG A 9 10.78 7.69 21.89
N GLN A 10 11.00 7.16 21.61
CA GLN A 10 11.30 6.52 21.16
C GLN A 10 11.25 5.56 21.02
N ARG A 11 11.28 5.09 20.82
CA ARG A 11 11.09 4.45 20.42
C ARG A 11 11.26 3.54 19.79
N ARG A 12 11.32 2.91 19.34
CA ARG A 12 11.31 2.28 18.55
C ARG A 12 11.37 2.28 17.55
N ARG A 13 11.91 2.20 17.17
CA ARG A 13 11.79 2.50 16.30
C ARG A 13 12.03 2.08 15.14
N VAL A 14 11.56 2.10 14.54
CA VAL A 14 11.55 1.79 13.34
C VAL A 14 12.20 2.76 12.69
N CYS A 15 12.70 2.65 11.73
CA CYS A 15 13.25 3.57 11.08
C CYS A 15 12.38 4.49 10.55
N LEU A 16 11.44 4.93 11.17
CA LEU A 16 10.61 5.83 10.65
C LEU A 16 11.20 7.08 10.75
N PRO A 17 11.01 7.83 9.86
CA PRO A 17 11.51 9.07 9.89
C PRO A 17 10.83 9.80 10.92
N GLY A 18 11.39 10.24 11.64
CA GLY A 18 10.86 10.97 12.53
C GLY A 18 9.89 10.52 13.23
N ASP A 19 9.42 10.57 13.56
CA ASP A 19 8.62 10.16 14.30
C ASP A 19 7.36 10.53 14.12
N LEU A 20 6.91 10.41 13.42
CA LEU A 20 5.72 10.57 13.14
C LEU A 20 4.92 9.97 13.93
N ASP A 21 4.95 9.87 14.64
CA ASP A 21 4.30 9.30 15.49
C ASP A 21 3.12 8.84 15.28
N LEU A 22 2.61 9.17 14.81
CA LEU A 22 1.48 8.82 14.68
C LEU A 22 1.35 7.54 14.40
N VAL A 23 2.13 7.07 14.14
CA VAL A 23 1.98 5.89 13.79
C VAL A 23 2.31 5.18 14.82
N ALA A 24 1.69 5.07 15.68
CA ALA A 24 1.99 4.32 16.67
C ALA A 24 2.27 3.01 16.30
N ASP A 25 2.03 2.58 15.27
CA ASP A 25 2.27 1.28 14.88
C ASP A 25 3.62 1.18 14.37
N GLU A 26 4.46 0.42 14.99
CA GLU A 26 5.75 0.27 14.54
C GLU A 26 5.84 -0.53 13.33
N ASN A 27 4.75 -1.07 12.85
CA ASN A 27 4.78 -1.92 11.69
C ASN A 27 4.39 -1.18 10.43
N THR A 28 4.63 0.10 10.34
CA THR A 28 4.29 0.87 9.14
C THR A 28 5.49 1.66 8.67
N VAL A 29 5.78 1.61 7.39
CA VAL A 29 6.84 2.41 6.81
C VAL A 29 6.25 3.39 5.80
N LEU A 30 6.74 4.60 5.82
CA LEU A 30 6.30 5.64 4.90
C LEU A 30 7.43 5.94 3.93
N ILE A 31 7.15 5.80 2.65
CA ILE A 31 8.14 6.03 1.61
C ILE A 31 7.74 7.29 0.87
N GLN A 32 8.58 8.31 0.93
CA GLN A 32 8.23 9.60 0.36
C GLN A 32 8.96 9.79 -0.96
N ARG A 33 8.68 8.94 -1.91
CA ARG A 33 9.23 9.11 -3.25
C ARG A 33 8.58 8.13 -4.20
N THR A 34 8.78 8.35 -5.47
CA THR A 34 8.30 7.44 -6.51
C THR A 34 9.25 6.26 -6.61
N LEU A 35 8.70 5.08 -6.74
CA LEU A 35 9.49 3.87 -6.94
C LEU A 35 9.63 3.63 -8.44
N ARG A 36 10.87 3.41 -8.87
CA ARG A 36 11.17 3.26 -10.28
C ARG A 36 11.47 1.83 -10.63
N SER A 37 11.45 1.53 -11.92
CA SER A 37 11.72 0.20 -12.40
C SER A 37 12.98 -0.36 -11.78
N GLY A 38 12.92 -1.57 -11.31
CA GLY A 38 14.05 -2.24 -10.67
C GLY A 38 14.11 -2.05 -9.16
N GLN A 39 13.31 -1.15 -8.61
CA GLN A 39 13.32 -0.95 -7.17
C GLN A 39 12.30 -1.85 -6.50
N THR A 40 12.67 -2.41 -5.37
CA THR A 40 11.81 -3.33 -4.65
C THR A 40 11.73 -2.91 -3.21
N VAL A 41 10.52 -2.92 -2.67
CA VAL A 41 10.29 -2.68 -1.25
C VAL A 41 9.73 -3.97 -0.69
N HIS A 42 10.31 -4.45 0.39
CA HIS A 42 9.88 -5.67 1.02
C HIS A 42 9.87 -5.40 2.51
N TYR A 43 8.71 -5.33 3.09
CA TYR A 43 8.60 -4.89 4.47
C TYR A 43 7.59 -5.72 5.25
N ARG A 44 7.95 -6.08 6.46
CA ARG A 44 7.02 -6.81 7.31
C ARG A 44 6.20 -5.82 8.08
N GLY A 45 5.05 -5.49 7.56
CA GLY A 45 4.16 -4.50 8.10
C GLY A 45 3.41 -3.83 6.97
N HIS A 46 2.95 -2.62 7.22
CA HIS A 46 2.21 -1.86 6.23
C HIS A 46 3.14 -0.92 5.48
N VAL A 47 2.85 -0.66 4.23
CA VAL A 47 3.67 0.22 3.41
C VAL A 47 2.80 1.33 2.86
N VAL A 48 3.23 2.57 3.05
CA VAL A 48 2.54 3.73 2.49
C VAL A 48 3.54 4.45 1.59
N VAL A 49 3.18 4.66 0.32
CA VAL A 49 4.04 5.33 -0.63
C VAL A 49 3.41 6.66 -1.00
N LEU A 50 4.14 7.75 -0.79
CA LEU A 50 3.70 9.05 -1.25
C LEU A 50 4.42 9.32 -2.55
N GLY A 51 3.86 8.81 -3.61
CA GLY A 51 4.44 8.90 -4.95
C GLY A 51 3.87 7.79 -5.80
N ASP A 52 4.42 7.60 -6.96
CA ASP A 52 3.95 6.57 -7.87
C ASP A 52 4.80 5.32 -7.73
N VAL A 53 4.25 4.21 -8.18
CA VAL A 53 5.00 2.95 -8.27
C VAL A 53 5.01 2.60 -9.75
N ASN A 54 6.15 2.78 -10.39
CA ASN A 54 6.23 2.63 -11.84
C ASN A 54 6.33 1.17 -12.28
N PRO A 55 6.03 0.89 -13.54
CA PRO A 55 6.16 -0.48 -14.02
C PRO A 55 7.60 -0.97 -13.80
N GLY A 56 7.74 -2.17 -13.34
CA GLY A 56 9.05 -2.73 -13.01
C GLY A 56 9.44 -2.54 -11.56
N ALA A 57 8.71 -1.73 -10.81
CA ALA A 57 8.93 -1.63 -9.38
C ALA A 57 8.01 -2.62 -8.66
N GLU A 58 8.38 -2.96 -7.45
CA GLU A 58 7.67 -3.99 -6.72
C GLU A 58 7.52 -3.61 -5.27
N ILE A 59 6.35 -3.86 -4.70
CA ILE A 59 6.13 -3.69 -3.27
C ILE A 59 5.58 -4.98 -2.71
N ALA A 60 6.20 -5.47 -1.65
CA ALA A 60 5.68 -6.62 -0.93
C ALA A 60 5.59 -6.25 0.54
N ALA A 61 4.43 -6.41 1.12
CA ALA A 61 4.17 -6.06 2.52
C ALA A 61 3.42 -7.19 3.18
N SER A 62 3.69 -7.42 4.45
CA SER A 62 2.92 -8.42 5.17
C SER A 62 1.56 -7.86 5.58
N GLY A 63 1.40 -6.56 5.55
CA GLY A 63 0.14 -5.91 5.86
C GLY A 63 -0.45 -5.24 4.64
N ASN A 64 -1.00 -4.06 4.84
CA ASN A 64 -1.68 -3.33 3.77
C ASN A 64 -0.71 -2.48 2.97
N VAL A 65 -1.09 -2.13 1.76
CA VAL A 65 -0.30 -1.25 0.91
C VAL A 65 -1.17 -0.07 0.49
N VAL A 66 -0.68 1.13 0.71
CA VAL A 66 -1.38 2.35 0.31
C VAL A 66 -0.43 3.16 -0.56
N VAL A 67 -0.86 3.49 -1.77
CA VAL A 67 -0.06 4.29 -2.69
C VAL A 67 -0.81 5.58 -2.98
N VAL A 68 -0.23 6.70 -2.54
CA VAL A 68 -0.84 7.99 -2.79
C VAL A 68 -0.26 8.47 -4.11
N GLY A 69 -0.74 7.89 -5.17
CA GLY A 69 -0.28 8.11 -6.52
C GLY A 69 -0.77 6.98 -7.41
N ALA A 70 -0.10 6.79 -8.52
CA ALA A 70 -0.47 5.74 -9.46
C ALA A 70 0.34 4.48 -9.19
N LEU A 71 -0.34 3.38 -9.02
CA LEU A 71 0.31 2.10 -8.79
C LEU A 71 0.30 1.34 -10.11
N ARG A 72 1.44 1.29 -10.77
CA ARG A 72 1.56 0.64 -12.06
C ARG A 72 2.53 -0.52 -12.06
N GLY A 73 3.15 -0.81 -10.94
CA GLY A 73 4.07 -1.94 -10.83
C GLY A 73 3.39 -3.14 -10.21
N MET A 74 4.19 -4.00 -9.60
CA MET A 74 3.67 -5.19 -8.93
C MET A 74 3.48 -4.91 -7.47
N VAL A 75 2.42 -5.45 -6.89
CA VAL A 75 2.14 -5.26 -5.49
C VAL A 75 1.68 -6.57 -4.86
N HIS A 76 2.17 -6.85 -3.67
CA HIS A 76 1.77 -8.04 -2.92
C HIS A 76 1.51 -7.61 -1.49
N ALA A 77 0.25 -7.52 -1.11
CA ALA A 77 -0.14 -7.24 0.26
C ALA A 77 -0.41 -8.55 0.97
N GLY A 78 -0.29 -8.55 2.27
CA GLY A 78 -0.56 -9.77 3.04
C GLY A 78 0.36 -10.91 2.65
N MET A 79 1.63 -10.61 2.36
CA MET A 79 2.52 -11.61 1.78
C MET A 79 2.78 -12.79 2.69
N GLU A 80 2.47 -12.69 3.96
CA GLU A 80 2.64 -13.81 4.88
C GLU A 80 1.33 -14.54 5.14
N GLY A 81 0.34 -14.30 4.31
CA GLY A 81 -0.91 -15.04 4.40
C GLY A 81 -2.11 -14.27 4.93
N ASP A 82 -1.99 -12.98 5.15
CA ASP A 82 -3.08 -12.21 5.73
C ASP A 82 -4.08 -11.83 4.64
N ALA A 83 -5.14 -12.59 4.54
CA ALA A 83 -6.16 -12.35 3.52
C ALA A 83 -7.06 -11.15 3.83
N ASN A 84 -6.86 -10.51 4.98
CA ASN A 84 -7.62 -9.31 5.29
C ASN A 84 -6.88 -8.05 4.88
N SER A 85 -5.72 -8.19 4.28
CA SER A 85 -4.97 -7.04 3.81
C SER A 85 -5.61 -6.44 2.58
N PHE A 86 -5.33 -5.17 2.32
CA PHE A 86 -5.87 -4.50 1.16
C PHE A 86 -4.78 -3.70 0.46
N VAL A 87 -5.07 -3.30 -0.77
CA VAL A 87 -4.22 -2.41 -1.54
C VAL A 87 -5.07 -1.23 -1.97
N LEU A 88 -4.62 -0.03 -1.68
CA LEU A 88 -5.35 1.18 -2.04
C LEU A 88 -4.44 2.08 -2.84
N ALA A 89 -4.92 2.66 -3.90
CA ALA A 89 -4.12 3.60 -4.69
C ALA A 89 -5.02 4.66 -5.28
N LEU A 90 -4.46 5.83 -5.56
CA LEU A 90 -5.24 6.87 -6.21
C LEU A 90 -5.51 6.51 -7.65
N ALA A 91 -4.63 5.76 -8.29
CA ALA A 91 -4.89 5.21 -9.61
C ALA A 91 -4.34 3.79 -9.60
N LEU A 92 -5.23 2.82 -9.52
CA LEU A 92 -4.82 1.43 -9.34
C LEU A 92 -4.75 0.75 -10.69
N GLN A 93 -3.53 0.64 -11.23
CA GLN A 93 -3.30 0.03 -12.54
C GLN A 93 -2.12 -0.93 -12.48
N PRO A 94 -2.10 -1.87 -11.53
CA PRO A 94 -0.92 -2.70 -11.33
C PRO A 94 -0.73 -3.68 -12.49
N THR A 95 0.53 -4.04 -12.73
CA THR A 95 0.78 -5.10 -13.68
C THR A 95 0.39 -6.44 -13.07
N GLN A 96 0.48 -6.56 -11.75
CA GLN A 96 0.02 -7.75 -11.06
C GLN A 96 -0.27 -7.35 -9.62
N LEU A 97 -1.39 -7.78 -9.11
CA LEU A 97 -1.77 -7.50 -7.75
C LEU A 97 -2.01 -8.82 -7.03
N ARG A 98 -1.44 -8.94 -5.86
CA ARG A 98 -1.58 -10.16 -5.09
C ARG A 98 -1.92 -9.81 -3.65
N ILE A 99 -2.88 -10.51 -3.08
CA ILE A 99 -3.22 -10.37 -1.68
C ILE A 99 -3.18 -11.76 -1.10
N ALA A 100 -2.31 -11.97 -0.12
CA ALA A 100 -2.06 -13.29 0.45
C ALA A 100 -1.64 -14.24 -0.69
N ASP A 101 -2.43 -15.24 -1.01
CA ASP A 101 -2.11 -16.12 -2.12
C ASP A 101 -3.08 -15.98 -3.28
N HIS A 102 -3.82 -14.88 -3.34
CA HIS A 102 -4.73 -14.64 -4.45
C HIS A 102 -4.12 -13.61 -5.39
N ILE A 103 -4.05 -13.95 -6.65
CA ILE A 103 -3.40 -13.10 -7.67
C ILE A 103 -4.42 -12.66 -8.68
N THR A 104 -4.33 -11.41 -9.11
CA THR A 104 -5.14 -10.93 -10.20
C THR A 104 -4.29 -10.02 -11.10
N ARG A 105 -4.67 -9.95 -12.36
CA ARG A 105 -4.07 -9.04 -13.32
C ARG A 105 -5.17 -8.34 -14.05
N PRO A 106 -5.03 -7.06 -14.28
CA PRO A 106 -6.05 -6.38 -15.07
C PRO A 106 -6.01 -6.89 -16.52
N PRO A 107 -7.15 -6.95 -17.15
CA PRO A 107 -7.18 -7.35 -18.55
C PRO A 107 -6.46 -6.33 -19.42
N ASP A 108 -5.92 -6.79 -20.53
CA ASP A 108 -5.29 -5.88 -21.46
C ASP A 108 -6.30 -4.90 -22.01
N GLY A 109 -5.90 -3.69 -22.22
CA GLY A 109 -6.78 -2.70 -22.80
C GLY A 109 -7.78 -2.10 -21.84
N GLU A 110 -7.59 -2.36 -20.56
CA GLU A 110 -8.53 -1.84 -19.61
C GLU A 110 -8.41 -0.33 -19.50
N VAL A 111 -9.53 0.32 -19.28
CA VAL A 111 -9.56 1.77 -19.16
C VAL A 111 -8.97 2.19 -17.83
N ALA A 112 -8.28 3.30 -17.82
CA ALA A 112 -7.70 3.79 -16.58
C ALA A 112 -8.77 4.07 -15.55
N PRO A 113 -8.48 3.89 -14.29
CA PRO A 113 -9.47 4.15 -13.24
C PRO A 113 -9.82 5.62 -13.17
N GLU A 114 -11.03 5.90 -12.75
CA GLU A 114 -11.48 7.27 -12.66
C GLU A 114 -11.23 7.89 -11.31
N GLY A 115 -10.68 7.19 -10.39
CA GLY A 115 -10.40 7.73 -9.07
C GLY A 115 -9.79 6.66 -8.20
N PRO A 116 -9.67 6.92 -6.90
CA PRO A 116 -9.06 5.94 -6.00
C PRO A 116 -9.84 4.64 -5.95
N GLU A 117 -9.10 3.56 -5.83
CA GLU A 117 -9.70 2.24 -5.74
C GLU A 117 -9.02 1.43 -4.67
N ILE A 118 -9.75 0.51 -4.09
CA ILE A 118 -9.23 -0.39 -3.07
C ILE A 118 -9.47 -1.81 -3.53
N ALA A 119 -8.43 -2.63 -3.40
CA ALA A 119 -8.52 -4.05 -3.73
C ALA A 119 -8.45 -4.87 -2.45
N ARG A 120 -9.34 -5.82 -2.31
CA ARG A 120 -9.33 -6.73 -1.16
C ARG A 120 -10.00 -8.02 -1.54
N ILE A 121 -9.85 -9.03 -0.70
CA ILE A 121 -10.46 -10.31 -0.97
C ILE A 121 -11.84 -10.33 -0.34
N LYS A 122 -12.85 -10.64 -1.15
CA LYS A 122 -14.19 -10.83 -0.69
C LYS A 122 -14.69 -12.16 -1.24
N ASP A 123 -15.13 -13.04 -0.35
CA ASP A 123 -15.63 -14.35 -0.76
C ASP A 123 -14.61 -15.10 -1.60
N GLY A 124 -13.35 -15.00 -1.23
CA GLY A 124 -12.30 -15.74 -1.91
C GLY A 124 -11.83 -15.15 -3.23
N VAL A 125 -12.30 -13.98 -3.58
CA VAL A 125 -11.97 -13.36 -4.87
C VAL A 125 -11.42 -11.96 -4.63
N VAL A 126 -10.37 -11.60 -5.35
CA VAL A 126 -9.84 -10.24 -5.27
C VAL A 126 -10.85 -9.32 -5.93
N THR A 127 -11.35 -8.36 -5.18
CA THR A 127 -12.38 -7.44 -5.63
C THR A 127 -11.83 -6.04 -5.59
N ILE A 128 -12.02 -5.30 -6.67
CA ILE A 128 -11.54 -3.92 -6.76
C ILE A 128 -12.75 -3.00 -6.80
N GLU A 129 -12.79 -2.04 -5.90
CA GLU A 129 -13.93 -1.14 -5.78
C GLU A 129 -13.45 0.29 -5.68
N ALA A 130 -14.29 1.22 -6.10
CA ALA A 130 -13.98 2.63 -5.90
C ALA A 130 -13.91 2.92 -4.41
N PHE A 131 -13.01 3.78 -4.02
CA PHE A 131 -12.85 4.10 -2.63
C PHE A 131 -13.11 5.57 -2.39
N TRP A 132 -14.10 5.86 -1.59
CA TRP A 132 -14.44 7.24 -1.23
C TRP A 132 -14.54 7.33 0.27
N PRO A 133 -13.65 8.06 0.89
CA PRO A 133 -13.76 8.24 2.32
C PRO A 133 -15.11 8.84 2.64
N GLY A 134 -15.68 8.45 3.71
CA GLY A 134 -16.99 8.94 4.02
C GLY A 134 -18.09 8.12 3.40
N GLY A 135 -17.77 7.14 2.65
CA GLY A 135 -18.76 6.20 2.18
C GLY A 135 -19.56 6.67 1.11
N ALA A 136 -19.27 7.64 0.47
CA ALA A 136 -20.12 8.06 -0.39
C ALA A 136 -20.29 7.38 -1.48
N GLY A 137 -19.84 6.84 -1.74
CA GLY A 137 -20.14 6.25 -2.75
C GLY A 137 -20.96 7.00 -3.52
N LYS A 138 -21.15 7.47 -3.43
CA LYS A 138 -21.88 8.05 -3.98
C LYS A 138 -21.78 8.31 -4.55
#